data_c22e5b0d7bd22743791de603e8adcb12
#
_entry.id   c22e5b0d7bd22743791de603e8adcb12
#
_cell.length_a   1.000
_cell.length_b   1.000
_cell.length_c   1.000
_cell.angle_alpha   90.00
_cell.angle_beta   90.00
_cell.angle_gamma   90.00
#
_symmetry.space_group_name_H-M   'P 1'
#
loop_
_entity.id
_entity.type
_entity.pdbx_description
1 polymer ?
#
loop_
_entity_poly.entity_id
_entity_poly.type
_entity_poly.pdbx_seq_one_letter_code
_entity_poly.pdbx_strand_id
1 'polypeptide(L)'
;QNVLEHLKNQKDIERQKFKGDNLLESGELEEAILVYQAILNQEKDETVDDKFYGRIYAGLGAAYGRLFLYQESARMYDRAYQMCGDKALLKPYLYASYKYMSLEEYHILITKNEEYMEINAQMRRELDEIRKSLPADLDLSVIEKWKRQHRRSHT
;
A
#
# COMPACT_ATOMS: atom_id res chain seq x y z
N GLN A 1 -1.03 -35.17 -4.80
CA GLN A 1 -1.00 -34.62 -3.45
C GLN A 1 -2.27 -34.95 -2.72
N ASN A 2 -2.14 -35.30 -1.45
CA ASN A 2 -3.33 -35.59 -0.69
C ASN A 2 -3.95 -34.31 -0.10
N VAL A 3 -5.23 -34.42 0.26
CA VAL A 3 -6.03 -33.31 0.76
C VAL A 3 -5.47 -32.75 2.07
N LEU A 4 -4.95 -33.61 2.93
CA LEU A 4 -4.42 -33.19 4.24
C LEU A 4 -3.17 -32.31 4.09
N GLU A 5 -2.28 -32.66 3.18
CA GLU A 5 -1.08 -31.88 2.90
C GLU A 5 -1.47 -30.50 2.34
N HIS A 6 -2.45 -30.46 1.47
CA HIS A 6 -2.95 -29.25 0.88
C HIS A 6 -3.57 -28.31 1.94
N LEU A 7 -4.39 -28.84 2.83
CA LEU A 7 -4.97 -28.07 3.93
C LEU A 7 -3.91 -27.53 4.88
N LYS A 8 -2.87 -28.30 5.14
CA LYS A 8 -1.75 -27.86 5.96
C LYS A 8 -1.05 -26.65 5.33
N ASN A 9 -0.80 -26.71 4.03
CA ASN A 9 -0.14 -25.61 3.31
C ASN A 9 -0.98 -24.34 3.35
N GLN A 10 -2.29 -24.44 3.19
CA GLN A 10 -3.20 -23.30 3.30
C GLN A 10 -3.13 -22.66 4.69
N LYS A 11 -3.15 -23.46 5.74
CA LYS A 11 -3.07 -22.96 7.12
C LYS A 11 -1.73 -22.29 7.40
N ASP A 12 -0.65 -22.83 6.86
CA ASP A 12 0.67 -22.24 7.02
C ASP A 12 0.74 -20.87 6.36
N ILE A 13 0.19 -20.70 5.17
CA ILE A 13 0.15 -19.44 4.46
C ILE A 13 -0.70 -18.43 5.22
N GLU A 14 -1.87 -18.83 5.73
CA GLU A 14 -2.73 -17.98 6.53
C GLU A 14 -2.04 -17.50 7.80
N ARG A 15 -1.30 -18.40 8.46
CA ARG A 15 -0.56 -18.08 9.68
C ARG A 15 0.56 -17.09 9.40
N GLN A 16 1.26 -17.25 8.30
CA GLN A 16 2.31 -16.33 7.89
C GLN A 16 1.74 -14.95 7.59
N LYS A 17 0.61 -14.89 6.89
CA LYS A 17 -0.07 -13.62 6.62
C LYS A 17 -0.50 -12.93 7.91
N PHE A 18 -1.05 -13.70 8.85
CA PHE A 18 -1.45 -13.16 10.16
C PHE A 18 -0.26 -12.54 10.87
N LYS A 19 0.89 -13.19 10.82
CA LYS A 19 2.12 -12.64 11.38
C LYS A 19 2.52 -11.33 10.72
N GLY A 20 2.46 -11.28 9.39
CA GLY A 20 2.75 -10.06 8.64
C GLY A 20 1.80 -8.93 9.00
N ASP A 21 0.50 -9.23 9.11
CA ASP A 21 -0.51 -8.25 9.49
C ASP A 21 -0.25 -7.66 10.87
N ASN A 22 0.13 -8.50 11.84
CA ASN A 22 0.46 -8.05 13.19
C ASN A 22 1.71 -7.17 13.22
N LEU A 23 2.73 -7.52 12.45
CA LEU A 23 3.95 -6.72 12.33
C LEU A 23 3.64 -5.35 11.72
N LEU A 24 2.80 -5.33 10.69
CA LEU A 24 2.37 -4.09 10.07
C LEU A 24 1.64 -3.20 11.07
N GLU A 25 0.69 -3.77 11.81
CA GLU A 25 -0.10 -3.03 12.78
C GLU A 25 0.77 -2.47 13.91
N SER A 26 1.77 -3.22 14.36
CA SER A 26 2.67 -2.77 15.42
C SER A 26 3.76 -1.80 14.92
N GLY A 27 3.81 -1.51 13.63
CA GLY A 27 4.76 -0.58 13.05
C GLY A 27 6.12 -1.16 12.70
N GLU A 28 6.26 -2.48 12.78
CA GLU A 28 7.50 -3.18 12.39
C GLU A 28 7.44 -3.44 10.89
N LEU A 29 7.62 -2.35 10.13
CA LEU A 29 7.30 -2.31 8.70
C LEU A 29 8.23 -3.16 7.86
N GLU A 30 9.53 -3.10 8.13
CA GLU A 30 10.52 -3.85 7.35
C GLU A 30 10.36 -5.35 7.54
N GLU A 31 10.07 -5.77 8.76
CA GLU A 31 9.81 -7.18 9.06
C GLU A 31 8.51 -7.64 8.40
N ALA A 32 7.46 -6.80 8.43
CA ALA A 32 6.20 -7.11 7.76
C ALA A 32 6.43 -7.33 6.26
N ILE A 33 7.22 -6.48 5.63
CA ILE A 33 7.56 -6.62 4.22
C ILE A 33 8.23 -7.96 3.95
N LEU A 34 9.19 -8.34 4.78
CA LEU A 34 9.90 -9.61 4.60
C LEU A 34 8.97 -10.81 4.71
N VAL A 35 8.04 -10.77 5.68
CA VAL A 35 7.07 -11.85 5.87
C VAL A 35 6.13 -11.95 4.66
N TYR A 36 5.59 -10.82 4.20
CA TYR A 36 4.71 -10.81 3.03
C TYR A 36 5.44 -11.29 1.77
N GLN A 37 6.67 -10.82 1.56
CA GLN A 37 7.47 -11.24 0.41
C GLN A 37 7.78 -12.73 0.44
N ALA A 38 8.01 -13.28 1.62
CA ALA A 38 8.26 -14.71 1.77
C ALA A 38 7.05 -15.54 1.32
N ILE A 39 5.84 -15.06 1.60
CA ILE A 39 4.62 -15.73 1.12
C ILE A 39 4.55 -15.67 -0.41
N LEU A 40 4.79 -14.49 -0.98
CA LEU A 40 4.70 -14.30 -2.44
C LEU A 40 5.79 -15.03 -3.20
N ASN A 41 6.92 -15.33 -2.56
CA ASN A 41 8.01 -16.09 -3.16
C ASN A 41 7.76 -17.61 -3.18
N GLN A 42 6.78 -18.08 -2.42
CA GLN A 42 6.36 -19.47 -2.47
C GLN A 42 5.54 -19.72 -3.72
N GLU A 43 5.52 -20.95 -4.17
CA GLU A 43 4.66 -21.34 -5.28
C GLU A 43 3.21 -20.99 -4.94
N LYS A 44 2.52 -20.29 -5.84
CA LYS A 44 1.14 -19.88 -5.62
C LYS A 44 0.24 -21.10 -5.48
N ASP A 45 -0.51 -21.15 -4.40
CA ASP A 45 -1.54 -22.18 -4.20
C ASP A 45 -2.80 -21.77 -4.96
N GLU A 46 -3.09 -22.47 -6.06
CA GLU A 46 -4.23 -22.16 -6.93
C GLU A 46 -5.58 -22.35 -6.26
N THR A 47 -5.63 -23.02 -5.11
CA THR A 47 -6.89 -23.20 -4.37
C THR A 47 -7.13 -22.07 -3.38
N VAL A 48 -6.14 -21.21 -3.15
CA VAL A 48 -6.28 -20.04 -2.30
C VAL A 48 -6.84 -18.89 -3.15
N ASP A 49 -7.84 -18.21 -2.62
CA ASP A 49 -8.55 -17.12 -3.27
C ASP A 49 -7.57 -15.99 -3.64
N ASP A 50 -7.76 -15.41 -4.83
CA ASP A 50 -7.00 -14.23 -5.26
C ASP A 50 -7.14 -13.07 -4.28
N LYS A 51 -8.25 -12.96 -3.58
CA LYS A 51 -8.44 -11.93 -2.55
C LYS A 51 -7.42 -12.06 -1.42
N PHE A 52 -7.04 -13.27 -1.07
CA PHE A 52 -6.02 -13.50 -0.05
C PHE A 52 -4.69 -12.90 -0.47
N TYR A 53 -4.25 -13.21 -1.69
CA TYR A 53 -3.00 -12.65 -2.23
C TYR A 53 -3.10 -11.14 -2.44
N GLY A 54 -4.26 -10.67 -2.86
CA GLY A 54 -4.51 -9.24 -3.00
C GLY A 54 -4.35 -8.49 -1.69
N ARG A 55 -4.78 -9.06 -0.57
CA ARG A 55 -4.61 -8.46 0.76
C ARG A 55 -3.14 -8.41 1.18
N ILE A 56 -2.33 -9.38 0.74
CA ILE A 56 -0.89 -9.34 0.99
C ILE A 56 -0.27 -8.17 0.23
N TYR A 57 -0.63 -7.98 -1.02
CA TYR A 57 -0.15 -6.83 -1.80
C TYR A 57 -0.61 -5.51 -1.17
N ALA A 58 -1.85 -5.44 -0.66
CA ALA A 58 -2.33 -4.26 0.04
C ALA A 58 -1.52 -3.99 1.31
N GLY A 59 -1.17 -5.04 2.04
CA GLY A 59 -0.30 -4.94 3.22
C GLY A 59 1.08 -4.39 2.86
N LEU A 60 1.65 -4.87 1.76
CA LEU A 60 2.91 -4.34 1.24
C LEU A 60 2.78 -2.87 0.84
N GLY A 61 1.67 -2.52 0.18
CA GLY A 61 1.41 -1.13 -0.18
C GLY A 61 1.39 -0.23 1.03
N ALA A 62 0.72 -0.65 2.10
CA ALA A 62 0.65 0.10 3.34
C ALA A 62 2.03 0.22 4.01
N ALA A 63 2.79 -0.87 4.05
CA ALA A 63 4.12 -0.87 4.67
C ALA A 63 5.08 0.06 3.92
N TYR A 64 5.12 -0.06 2.60
CA TYR A 64 5.97 0.82 1.78
C TYR A 64 5.56 2.28 1.91
N GLY A 65 4.25 2.56 1.93
CA GLY A 65 3.77 3.93 2.07
C GLY A 65 4.17 4.56 3.39
N ARG A 66 4.12 3.81 4.48
CA ARG A 66 4.55 4.28 5.81
C ARG A 66 6.06 4.46 5.90
N LEU A 67 6.83 3.83 5.01
CA LEU A 67 8.27 4.04 4.85
C LEU A 67 8.59 5.13 3.82
N PHE A 68 7.57 5.79 3.29
CA PHE A 68 7.68 6.84 2.28
C PHE A 68 8.24 6.35 0.94
N LEU A 69 8.15 5.04 0.69
CA LEU A 69 8.53 4.42 -0.58
C LEU A 69 7.29 4.38 -1.48
N TYR A 70 6.92 5.56 -1.97
CA TYR A 70 5.62 5.76 -2.61
C TYR A 70 5.47 5.05 -3.96
N GLN A 71 6.54 4.95 -4.72
CA GLN A 71 6.48 4.24 -6.00
C GLN A 71 6.18 2.74 -5.77
N GLU A 72 6.89 2.13 -4.83
CA GLU A 72 6.67 0.74 -4.46
C GLU A 72 5.27 0.56 -3.87
N SER A 73 4.83 1.51 -3.05
CA SER A 73 3.50 1.50 -2.47
C SER A 73 2.42 1.50 -3.54
N ALA A 74 2.52 2.42 -4.50
CA ALA A 74 1.55 2.52 -5.60
C ALA A 74 1.50 1.22 -6.41
N ARG A 75 2.66 0.64 -6.70
CA ARG A 75 2.74 -0.61 -7.47
C ARG A 75 2.04 -1.75 -6.74
N MET A 76 2.24 -1.83 -5.42
CA MET A 76 1.61 -2.88 -4.60
C MET A 76 0.10 -2.70 -4.53
N TYR A 77 -0.37 -1.47 -4.33
CA TYR A 77 -1.82 -1.20 -4.31
C TYR A 77 -2.48 -1.48 -5.66
N ASP A 78 -1.80 -1.15 -6.76
CA ASP A 78 -2.30 -1.48 -8.09
C ASP A 78 -2.45 -2.99 -8.26
N ARG A 79 -1.43 -3.74 -7.87
CA ARG A 79 -1.47 -5.20 -7.93
C ARG A 79 -2.59 -5.75 -7.04
N ALA A 80 -2.76 -5.21 -5.85
CA ALA A 80 -3.83 -5.60 -4.94
C ALA A 80 -5.20 -5.38 -5.58
N TYR A 81 -5.40 -4.22 -6.21
CA TYR A 81 -6.66 -3.91 -6.87
C TYR A 81 -6.93 -4.87 -8.03
N GLN A 82 -5.92 -5.20 -8.82
CA GLN A 82 -6.06 -6.16 -9.92
C GLN A 82 -6.53 -7.52 -9.42
N MET A 83 -6.12 -7.92 -8.24
CA MET A 83 -6.47 -9.23 -7.68
C MET A 83 -7.77 -9.24 -6.91
N CYS A 84 -8.08 -8.17 -6.16
CA CYS A 84 -9.26 -8.10 -5.30
C CYS A 84 -10.45 -7.39 -5.92
N GLY A 85 -10.21 -6.41 -6.77
CA GLY A 85 -11.26 -5.53 -7.27
C GLY A 85 -11.87 -4.62 -6.21
N ASP A 86 -11.24 -4.49 -5.05
CA ASP A 86 -11.76 -3.68 -3.95
C ASP A 86 -11.46 -2.19 -4.19
N LYS A 87 -12.51 -1.43 -4.39
CA LYS A 87 -12.41 0.01 -4.71
C LYS A 87 -11.79 0.83 -3.58
N ALA A 88 -11.82 0.33 -2.35
CA ALA A 88 -11.16 1.00 -1.23
C ALA A 88 -9.64 1.11 -1.43
N LEU A 89 -9.06 0.28 -2.30
CA LEU A 89 -7.63 0.33 -2.61
C LEU A 89 -7.25 1.48 -3.53
N LEU A 90 -8.21 2.09 -4.21
CA LEU A 90 -7.95 3.16 -5.16
C LEU A 90 -7.46 4.44 -4.49
N LYS A 91 -8.01 4.75 -3.31
CA LYS A 91 -7.60 5.96 -2.58
C LYS A 91 -6.12 5.90 -2.17
N PRO A 92 -5.64 4.86 -1.48
CA PRO A 92 -4.22 4.78 -1.16
C PRO A 92 -3.34 4.64 -2.39
N TYR A 93 -3.82 4.00 -3.45
CA TYR A 93 -3.11 3.94 -4.72
C TYR A 93 -2.88 5.33 -5.30
N LEU A 94 -3.92 6.15 -5.36
CA LEU A 94 -3.82 7.51 -5.90
C LEU A 94 -2.99 8.41 -5.00
N TYR A 95 -3.10 8.25 -3.69
CA TYR A 95 -2.28 9.00 -2.75
C TYR A 95 -0.79 8.72 -2.97
N ALA A 96 -0.41 7.46 -3.06
CA ALA A 96 0.99 7.08 -3.32
C ALA A 96 1.46 7.60 -4.69
N SER A 97 0.59 7.50 -5.70
CA SER A 97 0.89 8.00 -7.05
C SER A 97 1.11 9.52 -7.05
N TYR A 98 0.27 10.26 -6.34
CA TYR A 98 0.42 11.70 -6.18
C TYR A 98 1.77 12.05 -5.55
N LYS A 99 2.23 11.24 -4.62
CA LYS A 99 3.46 11.51 -3.88
C LYS A 99 4.74 11.27 -4.68
N TYR A 100 4.74 10.38 -5.66
CA TYR A 100 5.97 10.10 -6.40
C TYR A 100 5.96 10.59 -7.85
N MET A 101 4.79 10.78 -8.44
CA MET A 101 4.67 11.23 -9.82
C MET A 101 4.87 12.73 -9.97
N SER A 102 5.29 13.17 -11.16
CA SER A 102 5.20 14.58 -11.51
C SER A 102 3.72 14.99 -11.58
N LEU A 103 3.45 16.28 -11.46
CA LEU A 103 2.07 16.80 -11.58
C LEU A 103 1.45 16.42 -12.92
N GLU A 104 2.23 16.44 -13.98
CA GLU A 104 1.77 16.09 -15.32
C GLU A 104 1.40 14.60 -15.40
N GLU A 105 2.26 13.73 -14.92
CA GLU A 105 2.00 12.30 -14.91
C GLU A 105 0.77 11.96 -14.08
N TYR A 106 0.66 12.57 -12.90
CA TYR A 106 -0.49 12.35 -12.02
C TYR A 106 -1.78 12.84 -12.68
N HIS A 107 -1.75 13.99 -13.33
CA HIS A 107 -2.91 14.52 -14.05
C HIS A 107 -3.38 13.54 -15.13
N ILE A 108 -2.44 12.98 -15.89
CA ILE A 108 -2.76 11.97 -16.91
C ILE A 108 -3.42 10.75 -16.26
N LEU A 109 -2.91 10.32 -15.10
CA LEU A 109 -3.46 9.16 -14.40
C LEU A 109 -4.91 9.41 -13.97
N ILE A 110 -5.19 10.51 -13.29
CA ILE A 110 -6.53 10.74 -12.73
C ILE A 110 -7.58 11.02 -13.82
N THR A 111 -7.16 11.51 -14.97
CA THR A 111 -8.10 11.78 -16.07
C THR A 111 -8.50 10.54 -16.85
N LYS A 112 -7.93 9.38 -16.54
CA LYS A 112 -8.27 8.13 -17.23
C LYS A 112 -9.70 7.67 -16.95
N ASN A 113 -10.25 7.98 -15.78
CA ASN A 113 -11.64 7.66 -15.49
C ASN A 113 -12.20 8.58 -14.41
N GLU A 114 -13.54 8.67 -14.39
CA GLU A 114 -14.26 9.57 -13.48
C GLU A 114 -14.07 9.19 -12.01
N GLU A 115 -13.93 7.91 -11.73
CA GLU A 115 -13.76 7.43 -10.36
C GLU A 115 -12.46 7.95 -9.75
N TYR A 116 -11.37 7.95 -10.52
CA TYR A 116 -10.10 8.52 -10.06
C TYR A 116 -10.22 10.01 -9.81
N MET A 117 -10.96 10.71 -10.67
CA MET A 117 -11.19 12.15 -10.51
C MET A 117 -11.96 12.46 -9.24
N GLU A 118 -12.99 11.68 -8.93
CA GLU A 118 -13.79 11.85 -7.71
C GLU A 118 -12.95 11.58 -6.45
N ILE A 119 -12.18 10.50 -6.45
CA ILE A 119 -11.32 10.16 -5.32
C ILE A 119 -10.27 11.25 -5.11
N ASN A 120 -9.68 11.75 -6.19
CA ASN A 120 -8.70 12.81 -6.13
C ASN A 120 -9.31 14.09 -5.53
N ALA A 121 -10.52 14.44 -5.96
CA ALA A 121 -11.22 15.62 -5.43
C ALA A 121 -11.49 15.48 -3.93
N GLN A 122 -11.90 14.28 -3.50
CA GLN A 122 -12.12 13.99 -2.08
C GLN A 122 -10.82 14.11 -1.28
N MET A 123 -9.74 13.54 -1.78
CA MET A 123 -8.44 13.63 -1.12
C MET A 123 -7.97 15.07 -0.97
N ARG A 124 -8.17 15.89 -2.00
CA ARG A 124 -7.81 17.32 -1.95
C ARG A 124 -8.60 18.05 -0.89
N ARG A 125 -9.90 17.79 -0.78
CA ARG A 125 -10.73 18.38 0.28
C ARG A 125 -10.23 17.99 1.66
N GLU A 126 -9.90 16.73 1.87
CA GLU A 126 -9.37 16.24 3.15
C GLU A 126 -8.04 16.89 3.50
N LEU A 127 -7.14 17.02 2.53
CA LEU A 127 -5.86 17.68 2.74
C LEU A 127 -6.02 19.15 3.06
N ASP A 128 -6.97 19.83 2.41
CA ASP A 128 -7.25 21.24 2.70
C ASP A 128 -7.79 21.41 4.12
N GLU A 129 -8.66 20.52 4.58
CA GLU A 129 -9.18 20.57 5.95
C GLU A 129 -8.06 20.37 6.98
N ILE A 130 -7.17 19.43 6.72
CA ILE A 130 -6.01 19.21 7.59
C ILE A 130 -5.13 20.44 7.62
N ARG A 131 -4.86 21.05 6.46
CA ARG A 131 -4.03 22.25 6.37
C ARG A 131 -4.64 23.42 7.14
N LYS A 132 -5.96 23.59 7.07
CA LYS A 132 -6.67 24.64 7.81
C LYS A 132 -6.59 24.44 9.32
N SER A 133 -6.48 23.19 9.78
CA SER A 133 -6.42 22.89 11.21
C SER A 133 -5.01 23.01 11.78
N LEU A 134 -3.98 23.17 10.93
CA LEU A 134 -2.60 23.28 11.37
C LEU A 134 -2.29 24.71 11.83
N PRO A 135 -1.38 24.88 12.82
CA PRO A 135 -0.91 26.20 13.22
C PRO A 135 -0.31 26.97 12.04
N ALA A 136 -0.59 28.28 11.96
CA ALA A 136 -0.10 29.11 10.87
C ALA A 136 1.43 29.22 10.82
N ASP A 137 2.08 29.01 11.95
CA ASP A 137 3.54 29.09 12.07
C ASP A 137 4.25 27.75 11.85
N LEU A 138 3.52 26.68 11.53
CA LEU A 138 4.11 25.37 11.29
C LEU A 138 4.91 25.37 9.98
N ASP A 139 6.19 25.02 10.07
CA ASP A 139 7.06 24.92 8.91
C ASP A 139 6.97 23.54 8.29
N LEU A 140 6.17 23.39 7.23
CA LEU A 140 5.98 22.13 6.53
C LEU A 140 7.23 21.69 5.75
N SER A 141 8.15 22.61 5.44
CA SER A 141 9.36 22.27 4.71
C SER A 141 10.27 21.35 5.53
N VAL A 142 10.27 21.49 6.85
CA VAL A 142 11.02 20.62 7.76
C VAL A 142 10.52 19.19 7.69
N ILE A 143 9.18 19.02 7.64
CA ILE A 143 8.53 17.71 7.55
C ILE A 143 8.90 17.03 6.22
N GLU A 144 8.84 17.76 5.12
CA GLU A 144 9.18 17.24 3.81
C GLU A 144 10.66 16.83 3.72
N LYS A 145 11.53 17.61 4.33
CA LYS A 145 12.97 17.32 4.39
C LYS A 145 13.21 16.02 5.19
N TRP A 146 12.53 15.88 6.33
CA TRP A 146 12.62 14.68 7.16
C TRP A 146 12.16 13.45 6.38
N LYS A 147 11.05 13.53 5.69
CA LYS A 147 10.52 12.42 4.88
C LYS A 147 11.51 11.99 3.80
N ARG A 148 12.13 12.95 3.10
CA ARG A 148 13.12 12.65 2.07
C ARG A 148 14.35 11.93 2.63
N GLN A 149 14.82 12.34 3.79
CA GLN A 149 15.97 11.72 4.44
C GLN A 149 15.66 10.29 4.83
N HIS A 150 14.47 10.02 5.39
CA HIS A 150 14.06 8.69 5.80
C HIS A 150 13.83 7.78 4.59
N ARG A 151 13.28 8.30 3.51
CA ARG A 151 13.11 7.54 2.28
C ARG A 151 14.46 7.08 1.72
N ARG A 152 15.48 7.93 1.77
CA ARG A 152 16.83 7.58 1.31
C ARG A 152 17.46 6.46 2.12
N SER A 153 17.18 6.39 3.40
CA SER A 153 17.74 5.35 4.27
C SER A 153 17.16 3.96 3.98
N HIS A 154 16.03 3.88 3.26
CA HIS A 154 15.37 2.62 2.92
C HIS A 154 15.51 2.24 1.44
N THR A 155 16.22 3.03 0.68
CA THR A 155 16.55 2.72 -0.70
C THR A 155 18.01 2.32 -0.83
#